data_bb07925d921e4d5e4f989ea7f7320546
#
_entry.id   bb07925d921e4d5e4f989ea7f7320546
#
_cell.length_a   1.000
_cell.length_b   1.000
_cell.length_c   1.000
_cell.angle_alpha   90.00
_cell.angle_beta   90.00
_cell.angle_gamma   90.00
#
_symmetry.space_group_name_H-M   'P 1'
#
loop_
_entity.id
_entity.type
_entity.pdbx_description
1 polymer ?
#
loop_
_entity_poly.entity_id
_entity_poly.type
_entity_poly.pdbx_seq_one_letter_code
_entity_poly.pdbx_strand_id
1 'polypeptide(L)'
;VLDRDAEGKPILRVMKKHGAKITQISQDVTLLPQIYFEKNRDAIPPIPPNEIGPFLSEPLVVEANGLENAARIVATQQDRVMLGKGDLAYVENADPSRPDWQVYRRGKALLDPAYPGQSQDNPKYVLGYEAFYLGTAKQTVPGNLATFEIKSAKEEIGRGDRLLPSVRPQLEAYIPHKPDFLVEGR
;
A
#
# COMPACT_ATOMS: atom_id res chain seq x y z
N VAL A 1 -18.61 4.42 38.04
CA VAL A 1 -18.33 5.82 38.41
C VAL A 1 -17.86 5.84 39.84
N LEU A 2 -16.78 6.52 40.11
CA LEU A 2 -16.29 6.75 41.48
C LEU A 2 -17.16 7.84 42.11
N ASP A 3 -17.82 7.50 43.22
CA ASP A 3 -18.64 8.41 44.02
C ASP A 3 -18.12 8.42 45.46
N ARG A 4 -18.62 9.31 46.29
CA ARG A 4 -18.27 9.37 47.73
C ARG A 4 -19.52 9.20 48.56
N ASP A 5 -19.40 8.45 49.68
CA ASP A 5 -20.46 8.35 50.64
C ASP A 5 -20.65 9.61 51.49
N ALA A 6 -21.60 9.64 52.38
CA ALA A 6 -21.90 10.77 53.25
C ALA A 6 -20.75 11.09 54.24
N GLU A 7 -19.78 10.19 54.44
CA GLU A 7 -18.62 10.31 55.28
C GLU A 7 -17.34 10.58 54.49
N GLY A 8 -17.45 10.80 53.17
CA GLY A 8 -16.35 11.17 52.28
C GLY A 8 -15.49 10.00 51.78
N LYS A 9 -15.81 8.74 52.07
CA LYS A 9 -15.08 7.58 51.59
C LYS A 9 -15.41 7.31 50.13
N PRO A 10 -14.43 6.91 49.32
CA PRO A 10 -14.67 6.58 47.92
C PRO A 10 -15.48 5.27 47.79
N ILE A 11 -16.59 5.34 47.08
CA ILE A 11 -17.42 4.18 46.77
C ILE A 11 -17.51 3.98 45.28
N LEU A 12 -17.54 2.72 44.83
CA LEU A 12 -17.66 2.37 43.42
C LEU A 12 -19.14 2.15 43.09
N ARG A 13 -19.74 3.08 42.34
CA ARG A 13 -21.12 2.94 41.87
C ARG A 13 -21.16 2.29 40.50
N VAL A 14 -21.72 1.11 40.42
CA VAL A 14 -21.95 0.43 39.13
C VAL A 14 -23.26 0.93 38.54
N MET A 15 -23.20 1.68 37.48
CA MET A 15 -24.38 2.07 36.72
C MET A 15 -24.72 1.00 35.67
N LYS A 16 -25.83 0.30 35.81
CA LYS A 16 -26.43 -0.50 34.74
C LYS A 16 -27.16 0.42 33.76
N LYS A 17 -26.79 0.38 32.52
CA LYS A 17 -27.56 0.99 31.43
C LYS A 17 -28.88 0.22 31.28
N HIS A 18 -29.93 0.69 31.81
CA HIS A 18 -31.38 0.35 31.69
C HIS A 18 -32.01 0.14 33.05
N GLY A 19 -32.62 1.17 33.57
CA GLY A 19 -33.85 1.17 34.41
C GLY A 19 -33.94 0.26 35.63
N ALA A 20 -32.84 -0.30 36.15
CA ALA A 20 -32.86 -1.14 37.34
C ALA A 20 -32.63 -0.34 38.62
N LYS A 21 -33.51 -0.49 39.61
CA LYS A 21 -33.39 0.05 40.95
C LYS A 21 -32.03 -0.31 41.56
N ILE A 22 -31.32 0.69 42.05
CA ILE A 22 -30.05 0.51 42.76
C ILE A 22 -30.39 -0.08 44.13
N THR A 23 -30.00 -1.34 44.35
CA THR A 23 -29.98 -1.91 45.67
C THR A 23 -28.60 -1.70 46.27
N GLN A 24 -28.50 -0.98 47.39
CA GLN A 24 -27.25 -0.85 48.13
C GLN A 24 -26.89 -2.20 48.70
N ILE A 25 -25.83 -2.82 48.21
CA ILE A 25 -25.24 -4.00 48.83
C ILE A 25 -24.09 -3.54 49.69
N SER A 26 -24.27 -3.48 51.00
CA SER A 26 -23.23 -3.19 51.98
C SER A 26 -22.51 -4.49 52.40
N GLN A 27 -21.98 -5.23 51.45
CA GLN A 27 -21.11 -6.37 51.74
C GLN A 27 -19.76 -6.14 51.04
N ASP A 28 -18.69 -6.41 51.76
CA ASP A 28 -17.35 -6.42 51.17
C ASP A 28 -17.31 -7.48 50.08
N VAL A 29 -17.29 -7.02 48.85
CA VAL A 29 -17.18 -7.87 47.66
C VAL A 29 -15.71 -8.07 47.35
N THR A 30 -15.21 -9.26 47.60
CA THR A 30 -13.87 -9.64 47.10
C THR A 30 -13.98 -9.90 45.62
N LEU A 31 -13.44 -8.94 44.85
CA LEU A 31 -13.32 -9.07 43.40
C LEU A 31 -12.12 -9.97 43.07
N LEU A 32 -12.41 -11.21 42.70
CA LEU A 32 -11.41 -12.06 42.06
C LEU A 32 -11.19 -11.60 40.61
N PRO A 33 -9.98 -11.64 40.11
CA PRO A 33 -9.72 -11.32 38.71
C PRO A 33 -10.48 -12.33 37.83
N GLN A 34 -11.49 -11.85 37.12
CA GLN A 34 -12.18 -12.63 36.10
C GLN A 34 -11.71 -12.20 34.73
N ILE A 35 -11.23 -13.16 33.97
CA ILE A 35 -10.90 -12.93 32.56
C ILE A 35 -12.21 -13.04 31.77
N TYR A 36 -12.71 -11.92 31.30
CA TYR A 36 -13.83 -11.90 30.37
C TYR A 36 -13.29 -12.09 28.95
N PHE A 37 -13.58 -13.23 28.36
CA PHE A 37 -13.41 -13.39 26.91
C PHE A 37 -14.64 -12.81 26.22
N GLU A 38 -14.55 -11.56 25.81
CA GLU A 38 -15.51 -11.02 24.89
C GLU A 38 -15.17 -11.57 23.51
N LYS A 39 -16.06 -12.40 22.95
CA LYS A 39 -15.94 -12.77 21.54
C LYS A 39 -16.10 -11.48 20.75
N ASN A 40 -15.00 -10.98 20.21
CA ASN A 40 -15.04 -9.87 19.26
C ASN A 40 -15.97 -10.29 18.13
N ARG A 41 -17.21 -9.81 18.15
CA ARG A 41 -18.22 -10.15 17.14
C ARG A 41 -17.94 -9.47 15.81
N ASP A 42 -17.20 -8.38 15.85
CA ASP A 42 -16.84 -7.62 14.67
C ASP A 42 -15.32 -7.72 14.49
N ALA A 43 -14.90 -8.53 13.54
CA ALA A 43 -13.51 -8.53 13.11
C ALA A 43 -13.15 -7.10 12.69
N ILE A 44 -11.97 -6.63 13.09
CA ILE A 44 -11.45 -5.34 12.61
C ILE A 44 -11.44 -5.42 11.09
N PRO A 45 -12.16 -4.54 10.37
CA PRO A 45 -12.19 -4.59 8.93
C PRO A 45 -10.76 -4.41 8.39
N PRO A 46 -10.37 -5.14 7.35
CA PRO A 46 -9.06 -4.94 6.72
C PRO A 46 -8.97 -3.51 6.20
N ILE A 47 -7.79 -2.90 6.32
CA ILE A 47 -7.55 -1.56 5.76
C ILE A 47 -7.75 -1.66 4.24
N PRO A 48 -8.58 -0.80 3.65
CA PRO A 48 -8.82 -0.85 2.22
C PRO A 48 -7.52 -0.67 1.42
N PRO A 49 -7.26 -1.47 0.38
CA PRO A 49 -6.05 -1.40 -0.42
C PRO A 49 -5.78 -0.03 -1.05
N ASN A 50 -6.83 0.74 -1.34
CA ASN A 50 -6.74 2.10 -1.86
C ASN A 50 -6.12 3.09 -0.86
N GLU A 51 -6.24 2.84 0.43
CA GLU A 51 -5.62 3.68 1.47
C GLU A 51 -4.15 3.32 1.68
N ILE A 52 -3.78 2.06 1.47
CA ILE A 52 -2.40 1.59 1.61
C ILE A 52 -1.60 1.81 0.32
N GLY A 53 -2.27 1.80 -0.83
CA GLY A 53 -1.64 1.90 -2.15
C GLY A 53 -0.61 3.02 -2.30
N PRO A 54 -0.86 4.26 -1.82
CA PRO A 54 0.12 5.34 -1.89
C PRO A 54 1.41 5.08 -1.10
N PHE A 55 1.36 4.24 -0.08
CA PHE A 55 2.51 3.87 0.76
C PHE A 55 3.25 2.64 0.24
N LEU A 56 2.62 1.84 -0.61
CA LEU A 56 3.22 0.65 -1.23
C LEU A 56 3.95 0.97 -2.55
N SER A 57 4.00 2.21 -2.98
CA SER A 57 4.78 2.65 -4.14
C SER A 57 6.27 2.69 -3.78
N GLU A 58 6.86 1.53 -3.61
CA GLU A 58 8.30 1.42 -3.40
C GLU A 58 9.07 1.66 -4.70
N PRO A 59 10.27 2.26 -4.65
CA PRO A 59 11.15 2.29 -5.78
C PRO A 59 11.42 0.85 -6.23
N LEU A 60 11.08 0.56 -7.47
CA LEU A 60 11.30 -0.75 -8.05
C LEU A 60 12.76 -0.83 -8.52
N VAL A 61 13.44 -1.92 -8.18
CA VAL A 61 14.71 -2.26 -8.80
C VAL A 61 14.43 -3.19 -9.99
N VAL A 62 14.86 -2.76 -11.17
CA VAL A 62 14.65 -3.50 -12.40
C VAL A 62 16.01 -3.97 -12.93
N GLU A 63 16.06 -5.20 -13.43
CA GLU A 63 17.25 -5.74 -14.07
C GLU A 63 17.73 -4.83 -15.21
N ALA A 64 19.01 -4.93 -15.53
CA ALA A 64 19.66 -4.07 -16.53
C ALA A 64 18.88 -3.96 -17.86
N ASN A 65 18.29 -5.06 -18.30
CA ASN A 65 17.52 -5.14 -19.56
C ASN A 65 16.00 -4.98 -19.36
N GLY A 66 15.51 -4.99 -18.13
CA GLY A 66 14.08 -5.04 -17.82
C GLY A 66 13.32 -3.79 -18.27
N LEU A 67 13.94 -2.61 -18.22
CA LEU A 67 13.33 -1.37 -18.69
C LEU A 67 13.59 -1.10 -20.19
N GLU A 68 14.59 -1.72 -20.81
CA GLU A 68 14.88 -1.51 -22.22
C GLU A 68 13.79 -2.08 -23.12
N ASN A 69 13.27 -3.24 -22.75
CA ASN A 69 12.19 -3.93 -23.46
C ASN A 69 10.78 -3.53 -22.97
N ALA A 70 10.70 -2.70 -21.94
CA ALA A 70 9.42 -2.23 -21.41
C ALA A 70 8.70 -1.29 -22.39
N ALA A 71 7.39 -1.26 -22.32
CA ALA A 71 6.59 -0.30 -23.06
C ALA A 71 7.05 1.12 -22.75
N ARG A 72 7.07 2.01 -23.76
CA ARG A 72 7.68 3.35 -23.65
C ARG A 72 6.75 4.42 -24.19
N ILE A 73 6.65 5.55 -23.49
CA ILE A 73 5.96 6.74 -23.99
C ILE A 73 6.82 7.37 -25.08
N VAL A 74 6.32 7.36 -26.30
CA VAL A 74 7.02 7.93 -27.48
C VAL A 74 6.51 9.31 -27.83
N ALA A 75 5.22 9.57 -27.56
CA ALA A 75 4.60 10.86 -27.82
C ALA A 75 3.50 11.15 -26.79
N THR A 76 3.16 12.41 -26.70
CA THR A 76 2.13 12.93 -25.80
C THR A 76 1.05 13.64 -26.61
N GLN A 77 -0.14 13.75 -26.07
CA GLN A 77 -1.22 14.51 -26.71
C GLN A 77 -0.80 15.97 -26.86
N GLN A 78 -0.92 16.50 -28.09
CA GLN A 78 -0.59 17.88 -28.41
C GLN A 78 0.85 18.31 -28.07
N ASP A 79 1.81 17.35 -28.15
CA ASP A 79 3.23 17.58 -27.82
C ASP A 79 3.48 18.20 -26.44
N ARG A 80 2.58 17.92 -25.48
CA ARG A 80 2.77 18.38 -24.10
C ARG A 80 4.06 17.80 -23.53
N VAL A 81 4.84 18.63 -22.86
CA VAL A 81 6.08 18.20 -22.22
C VAL A 81 5.81 17.27 -21.06
N MET A 82 4.76 17.57 -20.29
CA MET A 82 4.37 16.82 -19.10
C MET A 82 2.90 16.42 -19.19
N LEU A 83 2.63 15.21 -18.71
CA LEU A 83 1.29 14.62 -18.64
C LEU A 83 0.82 14.56 -17.19
N GLY A 84 -0.41 14.99 -16.98
CA GLY A 84 -1.14 14.86 -15.74
C GLY A 84 -2.29 13.85 -15.84
N LYS A 85 -3.06 13.73 -14.77
CA LYS A 85 -4.25 12.88 -14.74
C LYS A 85 -5.25 13.30 -15.81
N GLY A 86 -5.71 12.34 -16.63
CA GLY A 86 -6.66 12.52 -17.72
C GLY A 86 -6.01 12.83 -19.08
N ASP A 87 -4.69 13.09 -19.12
CA ASP A 87 -3.98 13.30 -20.38
C ASP A 87 -3.73 11.97 -21.11
N LEU A 88 -3.53 12.06 -22.43
CA LEU A 88 -3.25 10.89 -23.27
C LEU A 88 -1.77 10.78 -23.61
N ALA A 89 -1.24 9.56 -23.50
CA ALA A 89 0.09 9.17 -23.91
C ALA A 89 0.03 8.15 -25.06
N TYR A 90 0.97 8.22 -25.98
CA TYR A 90 1.15 7.23 -27.03
C TYR A 90 2.37 6.37 -26.70
N VAL A 91 2.13 5.04 -26.64
CA VAL A 91 3.06 4.07 -26.07
C VAL A 91 3.36 2.99 -27.10
N GLU A 92 4.63 2.69 -27.29
CA GLU A 92 5.09 1.55 -28.09
C GLU A 92 5.37 0.32 -27.20
N ASN A 93 5.35 -0.88 -27.78
CA ASN A 93 5.64 -2.15 -27.13
C ASN A 93 4.68 -2.52 -25.95
N ALA A 94 3.46 -2.02 -25.98
CA ALA A 94 2.49 -2.35 -24.97
C ALA A 94 1.77 -3.68 -25.30
N ASP A 95 1.62 -4.55 -24.30
CA ASP A 95 0.83 -5.78 -24.42
C ASP A 95 -0.66 -5.41 -24.49
N PRO A 96 -1.36 -5.73 -25.59
CA PRO A 96 -2.76 -5.40 -25.79
C PRO A 96 -3.72 -6.13 -24.82
N SER A 97 -3.26 -7.21 -24.19
CA SER A 97 -4.08 -8.00 -23.26
C SER A 97 -4.17 -7.40 -21.86
N ARG A 98 -3.34 -6.39 -21.56
CA ARG A 98 -3.24 -5.81 -20.23
C ARG A 98 -3.76 -4.37 -20.20
N PRO A 99 -4.86 -4.09 -19.49
CA PRO A 99 -5.42 -2.74 -19.45
C PRO A 99 -4.73 -1.80 -18.48
N ASP A 100 -4.23 -2.31 -17.35
CA ASP A 100 -3.73 -1.49 -16.24
C ASP A 100 -2.20 -1.54 -16.17
N TRP A 101 -1.56 -0.36 -16.10
CA TRP A 101 -0.13 -0.19 -16.15
C TRP A 101 0.37 0.81 -15.12
N GLN A 102 1.61 0.64 -14.70
CA GLN A 102 2.34 1.55 -13.84
C GLN A 102 3.42 2.25 -14.66
N VAL A 103 3.59 3.55 -14.42
CA VAL A 103 4.57 4.39 -15.14
C VAL A 103 5.78 4.60 -14.26
N TYR A 104 6.95 4.41 -14.85
CA TYR A 104 8.24 4.51 -14.17
C TYR A 104 9.24 5.35 -14.99
N ARG A 105 10.11 6.05 -14.26
CA ARG A 105 11.29 6.70 -14.83
C ARG A 105 12.54 5.93 -14.42
N ARG A 106 13.41 5.66 -15.39
CA ARG A 106 14.70 5.04 -15.13
C ARG A 106 15.56 5.99 -14.28
N GLY A 107 16.01 5.51 -13.14
CA GLY A 107 16.89 6.19 -12.22
C GLY A 107 18.35 5.81 -12.40
N LYS A 108 19.09 5.84 -11.29
CA LYS A 108 20.52 5.53 -11.27
C LYS A 108 20.80 4.06 -11.50
N ALA A 109 21.94 3.76 -12.13
CA ALA A 109 22.45 2.41 -12.21
C ALA A 109 22.94 1.94 -10.83
N LEU A 110 22.57 0.73 -10.46
CA LEU A 110 23.08 0.04 -9.28
C LEU A 110 24.29 -0.78 -9.69
N LEU A 111 25.45 -0.38 -9.21
CA LEU A 111 26.72 -1.01 -9.56
C LEU A 111 27.06 -2.13 -8.58
N ASP A 112 27.79 -3.11 -9.07
CA ASP A 112 28.34 -4.19 -8.25
C ASP A 112 29.36 -3.62 -7.24
N PRO A 113 29.10 -3.75 -5.93
CA PRO A 113 30.02 -3.24 -4.90
C PRO A 113 31.39 -3.96 -4.89
N ALA A 114 31.49 -5.12 -5.51
CA ALA A 114 32.77 -5.83 -5.67
C ALA A 114 33.76 -5.09 -6.58
N TYR A 115 33.27 -4.14 -7.37
CA TYR A 115 34.09 -3.37 -8.31
C TYR A 115 33.93 -1.86 -8.08
N PRO A 116 34.44 -1.31 -6.98
CA PRO A 116 34.31 0.11 -6.67
C PRO A 116 35.01 1.00 -7.69
N GLY A 117 34.39 2.14 -8.03
CA GLY A 117 34.99 3.12 -8.95
C GLY A 117 34.71 2.86 -10.43
N GLN A 118 33.87 1.92 -10.80
CA GLN A 118 33.46 1.69 -12.19
C GLN A 118 32.45 2.72 -12.67
N SER A 119 32.45 2.98 -13.98
CA SER A 119 31.49 3.89 -14.61
C SER A 119 30.08 3.28 -14.60
N GLN A 120 29.07 4.12 -14.35
CA GLN A 120 27.65 3.78 -14.46
C GLN A 120 27.22 3.42 -15.90
N ASP A 121 28.05 3.77 -16.88
CA ASP A 121 27.79 3.49 -18.31
C ASP A 121 28.32 2.13 -18.76
N ASN A 122 29.08 1.43 -17.90
CA ASN A 122 29.63 0.13 -18.24
C ASN A 122 28.64 -0.98 -17.85
N PRO A 123 27.92 -1.59 -18.82
CA PRO A 123 26.87 -2.57 -18.55
C PRO A 123 27.36 -3.83 -17.83
N LYS A 124 28.67 -4.10 -17.88
CA LYS A 124 29.27 -5.27 -17.23
C LYS A 124 29.15 -5.25 -15.69
N TYR A 125 29.13 -4.04 -15.12
CA TYR A 125 29.10 -3.86 -13.66
C TYR A 125 27.75 -3.33 -13.14
N VAL A 126 26.77 -3.15 -14.04
CA VAL A 126 25.43 -2.72 -13.67
C VAL A 126 24.60 -3.95 -13.31
N LEU A 127 24.19 -4.05 -12.06
CA LEU A 127 23.30 -5.09 -11.57
C LEU A 127 21.84 -4.81 -11.89
N GLY A 128 21.47 -3.54 -11.99
CA GLY A 128 20.12 -3.09 -12.27
C GLY A 128 19.99 -1.59 -12.26
N TYR A 129 18.78 -1.11 -12.42
CA TYR A 129 18.44 0.30 -12.35
C TYR A 129 17.36 0.54 -11.32
N GLU A 130 17.48 1.63 -10.61
CA GLU A 130 16.39 2.16 -9.83
C GLU A 130 15.29 2.65 -10.78
N ALA A 131 14.05 2.34 -10.48
CA ALA A 131 12.89 2.80 -11.24
C ALA A 131 11.98 3.63 -10.33
N PHE A 132 11.87 4.92 -10.61
CA PHE A 132 11.00 5.82 -9.87
C PHE A 132 9.58 5.68 -10.35
N TYR A 133 8.67 5.38 -9.44
CA TYR A 133 7.26 5.31 -9.73
C TYR A 133 6.67 6.71 -9.92
N LEU A 134 6.05 6.94 -11.08
CA LEU A 134 5.46 8.23 -11.45
C LEU A 134 3.94 8.24 -11.33
N GLY A 135 3.29 7.10 -11.57
CA GLY A 135 1.82 7.04 -11.55
C GLY A 135 1.27 5.79 -12.21
N THR A 136 -0.02 5.84 -12.53
CA THR A 136 -0.73 4.74 -13.22
C THR A 136 -1.34 5.22 -14.52
N ALA A 137 -1.40 4.33 -15.50
CA ALA A 137 -2.02 4.56 -16.79
C ALA A 137 -2.92 3.38 -17.18
N LYS A 138 -3.95 3.64 -17.97
CA LYS A 138 -4.85 2.64 -18.50
C LYS A 138 -4.81 2.66 -20.01
N GLN A 139 -4.64 1.49 -20.62
CA GLN A 139 -4.72 1.34 -22.06
C GLN A 139 -6.17 1.54 -22.53
N THR A 140 -6.39 2.51 -23.40
CA THR A 140 -7.71 2.84 -23.97
C THR A 140 -7.85 2.30 -25.39
N VAL A 141 -6.78 2.37 -26.18
CA VAL A 141 -6.77 1.83 -27.55
C VAL A 141 -5.53 0.95 -27.70
N PRO A 142 -5.69 -0.35 -27.98
CA PRO A 142 -4.58 -1.24 -28.26
C PRO A 142 -4.04 -1.03 -29.68
N GLY A 143 -2.77 -1.39 -29.91
CA GLY A 143 -2.12 -1.30 -31.21
C GLY A 143 -0.60 -1.27 -31.08
N ASN A 144 0.12 -1.22 -32.23
CA ASN A 144 1.58 -1.06 -32.23
C ASN A 144 2.00 0.25 -31.55
N LEU A 145 1.19 1.28 -31.75
CA LEU A 145 1.21 2.52 -31.01
C LEU A 145 -0.10 2.60 -30.21
N ALA A 146 -0.04 2.15 -28.98
CA ALA A 146 -1.20 2.10 -28.12
C ALA A 146 -1.46 3.45 -27.47
N THR A 147 -2.74 3.78 -27.25
CA THR A 147 -3.14 5.00 -26.53
C THR A 147 -3.44 4.67 -25.08
N PHE A 148 -2.88 5.47 -24.19
CA PHE A 148 -3.04 5.35 -22.75
C PHE A 148 -3.59 6.63 -22.16
N GLU A 149 -4.48 6.50 -21.20
CA GLU A 149 -4.96 7.61 -20.36
C GLU A 149 -4.26 7.54 -19.00
N ILE A 150 -3.67 8.63 -18.57
CA ILE A 150 -3.04 8.74 -17.25
C ILE A 150 -4.15 8.79 -16.19
N LYS A 151 -4.19 7.78 -15.32
CA LYS A 151 -5.19 7.68 -14.24
C LYS A 151 -4.74 8.38 -12.97
N SER A 152 -3.46 8.30 -12.65
CA SER A 152 -2.85 9.05 -11.56
C SER A 152 -1.43 9.46 -11.94
N ALA A 153 -1.03 10.65 -11.54
CA ALA A 153 0.33 11.15 -11.63
C ALA A 153 0.75 11.61 -10.24
N LYS A 154 1.75 10.93 -9.66
CA LYS A 154 2.39 11.32 -8.40
C LYS A 154 3.50 12.33 -8.69
N GLU A 155 4.17 12.13 -9.80
CA GLU A 155 5.17 13.01 -10.37
C GLU A 155 4.87 13.26 -11.85
N GLU A 156 5.57 14.17 -12.47
CA GLU A 156 5.42 14.54 -13.87
C GLU A 156 5.79 13.37 -14.78
N ILE A 157 4.88 12.98 -15.67
CA ILE A 157 5.06 11.92 -16.65
C ILE A 157 5.38 12.55 -17.99
N GLY A 158 6.37 12.03 -18.71
CA GLY A 158 6.81 12.58 -19.98
C GLY A 158 7.25 11.54 -21.02
N ARG A 159 7.74 12.05 -22.15
CA ARG A 159 8.31 11.18 -23.19
C ARG A 159 9.55 10.45 -22.65
N GLY A 160 9.69 9.18 -23.01
CA GLY A 160 10.80 8.34 -22.58
C GLY A 160 10.52 7.55 -21.30
N ASP A 161 9.48 7.91 -20.53
CA ASP A 161 9.09 7.14 -19.36
C ASP A 161 8.59 5.75 -19.79
N ARG A 162 8.78 4.77 -18.91
CA ARG A 162 8.53 3.36 -19.18
C ARG A 162 7.26 2.89 -18.47
N LEU A 163 6.59 1.94 -19.07
CA LEU A 163 5.40 1.33 -18.48
C LEU A 163 5.64 -0.14 -18.24
N LEU A 164 5.24 -0.59 -17.06
CA LEU A 164 5.20 -2.00 -16.69
C LEU A 164 3.76 -2.40 -16.39
N PRO A 165 3.34 -3.62 -16.75
CA PRO A 165 2.02 -4.10 -16.42
C PRO A 165 1.79 -4.04 -14.90
N SER A 166 0.65 -3.52 -14.48
CA SER A 166 0.28 -3.53 -13.08
C SER A 166 0.04 -4.96 -12.63
N VAL A 167 0.94 -5.46 -11.81
CA VAL A 167 0.69 -6.70 -11.08
C VAL A 167 -0.17 -6.32 -9.90
N ARG A 168 -1.47 -6.63 -9.95
CA ARG A 168 -2.30 -6.50 -8.76
C ARG A 168 -1.76 -7.49 -7.74
N PRO A 169 -1.19 -7.05 -6.60
CA PRO A 169 -0.92 -7.97 -5.53
C PRO A 169 -2.26 -8.60 -5.17
N GLN A 170 -2.34 -9.92 -5.21
CA GLN A 170 -3.45 -10.62 -4.57
C GLN A 170 -3.30 -10.33 -3.08
N LEU A 171 -4.01 -9.31 -2.62
CA LEU A 171 -4.13 -9.04 -1.20
C LEU A 171 -5.00 -10.16 -0.66
N GLU A 172 -4.37 -11.20 -0.17
CA GLU A 172 -5.04 -12.18 0.66
C GLU A 172 -5.57 -11.43 1.88
N ALA A 173 -6.87 -11.48 2.09
CA ALA A 173 -7.47 -10.93 3.29
C ALA A 173 -6.96 -11.77 4.47
N TYR A 174 -6.00 -11.24 5.20
CA TYR A 174 -5.54 -11.86 6.43
C TYR A 174 -6.66 -11.76 7.47
N ILE A 175 -7.30 -12.90 7.71
CA ILE A 175 -8.23 -13.04 8.83
C ILE A 175 -7.38 -13.46 10.04
N PRO A 176 -7.20 -12.61 11.06
CA PRO A 176 -6.48 -12.99 12.25
C PRO A 176 -7.14 -14.20 12.90
N HIS A 177 -6.43 -15.29 13.04
CA HIS A 177 -6.86 -16.46 13.78
C HIS A 177 -5.85 -16.77 14.89
N LYS A 178 -6.31 -17.41 15.93
CA LYS A 178 -5.41 -17.87 16.99
C LYS A 178 -4.43 -18.90 16.38
N PRO A 179 -3.18 -18.94 16.84
CA PRO A 179 -2.23 -19.97 16.40
C PRO A 179 -2.76 -21.36 16.73
N ASP A 180 -2.55 -22.31 15.82
CA ASP A 180 -2.99 -23.70 15.97
C ASP A 180 -2.12 -24.49 16.99
N PHE A 181 -1.08 -23.83 17.50
CA PHE A 181 -0.18 -24.37 18.51
C PHE A 181 -0.14 -23.49 19.76
N LEU A 182 0.20 -24.10 20.89
CA LEU A 182 0.34 -23.39 22.16
C LEU A 182 1.57 -22.47 22.09
N VAL A 183 1.35 -21.16 22.24
CA VAL A 183 2.44 -20.18 22.35
C VAL A 183 2.74 -20.00 23.83
N GLU A 184 3.91 -20.50 24.27
CA GLU A 184 4.42 -20.22 25.60
C GLU A 184 5.29 -18.95 25.55
N GLY A 185 4.84 -17.92 26.27
CA GLY A 185 5.64 -16.71 26.49
C GLY A 185 6.67 -16.95 27.60
N ARG A 186 7.89 -16.43 27.39
CA ARG A 186 8.88 -16.26 28.44
C ARG A 186 8.86 -14.83 28.92
#